data_ab0e091e98b1a127e0db9433a91a5674
#
_entry.id   ab0e091e98b1a127e0db9433a91a5674
#
_cell.length_a   1.000
_cell.length_b   1.000
_cell.length_c   1.000
_cell.angle_alpha   90.00
_cell.angle_beta   90.00
_cell.angle_gamma   90.00
#
_symmetry.space_group_name_H-M   'P 1'
#
loop_
_entity.id
_entity.type
_entity.pdbx_description
1 polymer ?
#
loop_
_entity_poly.entity_id
_entity_poly.type
_entity_poly.pdbx_seq_one_letter_code
_entity_poly.pdbx_strand_id
1 'polypeptide(L)'
;MKIKRVFDVYEDAGHAWMKVKKDLLHKMGIADKITAYSYQRGEYAYLEEDCDLSTFYHRYKEMYGVDIKFRTHYSDTSKIRSYEDYTV
;
A
#
# COMPACT_ATOMS: atom_id res chain seq x y z
N MET A 1 -7.85 5.43 20.56
CA MET A 1 -7.85 5.11 19.13
C MET A 1 -6.88 3.98 18.84
N LYS A 2 -7.32 3.00 18.07
CA LYS A 2 -6.45 1.86 17.72
C LYS A 2 -5.62 2.21 16.49
N ILE A 3 -4.33 1.94 16.57
CA ILE A 3 -3.43 2.10 15.43
C ILE A 3 -3.38 0.75 14.71
N LYS A 4 -3.66 0.77 13.41
CA LYS A 4 -3.63 -0.45 12.60
C LYS A 4 -2.18 -0.94 12.49
N ARG A 5 -1.96 -2.23 12.77
CA ARG A 5 -0.63 -2.83 12.74
C ARG A 5 -0.47 -3.88 11.65
N VAL A 6 -1.57 -4.43 11.15
CA VAL A 6 -1.54 -5.50 10.15
C VAL A 6 -2.18 -4.99 8.87
N PHE A 7 -1.46 -5.14 7.76
CA PHE A 7 -1.92 -4.73 6.44
C PHE A 7 -1.91 -5.92 5.50
N ASP A 8 -2.85 -5.97 4.59
CA ASP A 8 -2.92 -7.03 3.61
C ASP A 8 -1.97 -6.75 2.46
N VAL A 9 -1.18 -7.76 2.10
CA VAL A 9 -0.28 -7.72 0.96
C VAL A 9 -0.73 -8.79 -0.03
N TYR A 10 -0.90 -8.39 -1.27
CA TYR A 10 -1.32 -9.29 -2.35
C TYR A 10 -0.15 -9.49 -3.29
N GLU A 11 0.29 -10.73 -3.45
CA GLU A 11 1.43 -11.03 -4.30
C GLU A 11 1.12 -12.04 -5.38
N ASP A 12 1.84 -11.93 -6.49
CA ASP A 12 1.88 -12.95 -7.52
C ASP A 12 3.35 -13.32 -7.79
N ALA A 13 3.60 -14.08 -8.85
CA ALA A 13 4.94 -14.57 -9.13
C ALA A 13 5.97 -13.45 -9.35
N GLY A 14 5.54 -12.25 -9.74
CA GLY A 14 6.44 -11.18 -10.11
C GLY A 14 6.48 -9.98 -9.14
N HIS A 15 5.38 -9.70 -8.47
CA HIS A 15 5.25 -8.48 -7.65
C HIS A 15 4.35 -8.68 -6.46
N ALA A 16 4.38 -7.69 -5.56
CA ALA A 16 3.47 -7.63 -4.43
C ALA A 16 2.99 -6.19 -4.21
N TRP A 17 1.78 -6.05 -3.67
CA TRP A 17 1.17 -4.74 -3.40
C TRP A 17 0.50 -4.76 -2.04
N MET A 18 0.70 -3.69 -1.26
CA MET A 18 0.05 -3.54 0.04
C MET A 18 -1.18 -2.67 -0.09
N LYS A 19 -2.32 -3.19 0.38
CA LYS A 19 -3.59 -2.49 0.32
C LYS A 19 -3.72 -1.50 1.48
N VAL A 20 -3.96 -0.23 1.16
CA VAL A 20 -4.19 0.82 2.16
C VAL A 20 -5.31 1.74 1.69
N LYS A 21 -5.96 2.42 2.62
CA LYS A 21 -6.95 3.44 2.24
C LYS A 21 -6.24 4.67 1.71
N LYS A 22 -6.76 5.24 0.62
CA LYS A 22 -6.21 6.47 0.06
C LYS A 22 -6.28 7.63 1.07
N ASP A 23 -7.34 7.68 1.87
CA ASP A 23 -7.48 8.71 2.91
C ASP A 23 -6.32 8.67 3.90
N LEU A 24 -5.81 7.49 4.21
CA LEU A 24 -4.67 7.36 5.11
C LEU A 24 -3.42 8.00 4.51
N LEU A 25 -3.21 7.85 3.20
CA LEU A 25 -2.09 8.48 2.51
C LEU A 25 -2.17 10.00 2.60
N HIS A 26 -3.37 10.57 2.47
CA HIS A 26 -3.56 12.01 2.62
C HIS A 26 -3.30 12.46 4.06
N LYS A 27 -3.78 11.72 5.04
CA LYS A 27 -3.51 11.99 6.45
C LYS A 27 -2.02 11.99 6.77
N MET A 28 -1.29 11.09 6.15
CA MET A 28 0.15 10.95 6.37
C MET A 28 0.98 11.97 5.60
N GLY A 29 0.36 12.74 4.71
CA GLY A 29 1.04 13.73 3.89
C GLY A 29 1.91 13.12 2.79
N ILE A 30 1.61 11.89 2.36
CA ILE A 30 2.40 11.20 1.34
C ILE A 30 1.61 10.83 0.09
N ALA A 31 0.35 11.28 -0.02
CA ALA A 31 -0.48 10.92 -1.18
C ALA A 31 0.16 11.33 -2.50
N ASP A 32 0.85 12.46 -2.52
CA ASP A 32 1.53 12.98 -3.72
C ASP A 32 2.93 12.37 -3.93
N LYS A 33 3.38 11.52 -3.00
CA LYS A 33 4.69 10.86 -3.08
C LYS A 33 4.60 9.43 -3.59
N ILE A 34 3.38 8.89 -3.69
CA ILE A 34 3.16 7.55 -4.21
C ILE A 34 3.26 7.60 -5.74
N THR A 35 3.97 6.64 -6.32
CA THR A 35 4.24 6.62 -7.76
C THR A 35 3.12 5.95 -8.55
N ALA A 36 3.13 6.13 -9.88
CA ALA A 36 2.20 5.47 -10.77
C ALA A 36 2.51 3.97 -10.98
N TYR A 37 3.57 3.46 -10.36
CA TYR A 37 3.83 2.02 -10.30
C TYR A 37 2.84 1.30 -9.39
N SER A 38 2.20 2.04 -8.49
CA SER A 38 1.14 1.51 -7.65
C SER A 38 -0.20 1.62 -8.38
N TYR A 39 -1.21 0.95 -7.83
CA TYR A 39 -2.55 0.91 -8.43
C TYR A 39 -3.57 1.44 -7.45
N GLN A 40 -4.77 1.69 -7.96
CA GLN A 40 -5.88 2.12 -7.10
C GLN A 40 -7.19 1.53 -7.61
N ARG A 41 -8.12 1.34 -6.67
CA ARG A 41 -9.49 0.95 -6.97
C ARG A 41 -10.40 1.37 -5.82
N GLY A 42 -11.43 2.18 -6.14
CA GLY A 42 -12.32 2.70 -5.12
C GLY A 42 -11.57 3.56 -4.12
N GLU A 43 -11.77 3.29 -2.83
CA GLU A 43 -11.11 4.04 -1.76
C GLU A 43 -9.72 3.50 -1.39
N TYR A 44 -9.23 2.49 -2.10
CA TYR A 44 -7.98 1.83 -1.75
C TYR A 44 -6.89 2.08 -2.76
N ALA A 45 -5.66 2.19 -2.25
CA ALA A 45 -4.45 2.16 -3.05
C ALA A 45 -3.72 0.85 -2.78
N TYR A 46 -3.02 0.36 -3.78
CA TYR A 46 -2.24 -0.87 -3.72
C TYR A 46 -0.79 -0.50 -3.98
N LEU A 47 -0.01 -0.41 -2.90
CA LEU A 47 1.34 0.15 -2.93
C LEU A 47 2.35 -0.90 -3.36
N GLU A 48 3.08 -0.60 -4.44
CA GLU A 48 4.06 -1.50 -5.01
C GLU A 48 5.22 -1.72 -4.04
N GLU A 49 5.65 -2.98 -3.88
CA GLU A 49 6.60 -3.37 -2.83
C GLU A 49 7.99 -2.74 -2.95
N ASP A 50 8.48 -2.53 -4.17
CA ASP A 50 9.85 -2.06 -4.39
C ASP A 50 10.01 -0.56 -4.19
N CYS A 51 8.92 0.19 -4.29
CA CYS A 51 8.96 1.66 -4.23
C CYS A 51 8.09 2.22 -3.12
N ASP A 52 6.78 2.07 -3.27
CA ASP A 52 5.82 2.85 -2.48
C ASP A 52 5.52 2.27 -1.11
N LEU A 53 5.66 0.96 -0.94
CA LEU A 53 5.50 0.32 0.36
C LEU A 53 6.53 0.86 1.35
N SER A 54 7.77 1.06 0.89
CA SER A 54 8.84 1.62 1.72
C SER A 54 8.52 3.04 2.17
N THR A 55 8.02 3.87 1.26
CA THR A 55 7.59 5.24 1.57
C THR A 55 6.54 5.23 2.67
N PHE A 56 5.55 4.35 2.54
CA PHE A 56 4.50 4.20 3.53
C PHE A 56 5.05 3.71 4.88
N TYR A 57 5.87 2.67 4.84
CA TYR A 57 6.43 2.04 6.05
C TYR A 57 7.17 3.06 6.91
N HIS A 58 8.09 3.82 6.30
CA HIS A 58 8.90 4.79 7.02
C HIS A 58 8.05 5.91 7.61
N ARG A 59 7.09 6.42 6.85
CA ARG A 59 6.22 7.49 7.32
C ARG A 59 5.30 7.02 8.43
N TYR A 60 4.76 5.81 8.29
CA TYR A 60 3.86 5.23 9.29
C TYR A 60 4.58 5.04 10.64
N LYS A 61 5.81 4.52 10.57
CA LYS A 61 6.63 4.35 11.77
C LYS A 61 6.97 5.69 12.41
N GLU A 62 7.31 6.68 11.60
CA GLU A 62 7.62 8.03 12.07
C GLU A 62 6.43 8.67 12.79
N MET A 63 5.22 8.52 12.23
CA MET A 63 4.02 9.13 12.80
C MET A 63 3.46 8.38 14.00
N TYR A 64 3.48 7.06 13.97
CA TYR A 64 2.78 6.23 14.96
C TYR A 64 3.69 5.37 15.83
N GLY A 65 4.97 5.29 15.50
CA GLY A 65 5.93 4.56 16.32
C GLY A 65 5.77 3.04 16.35
N VAL A 66 5.08 2.47 15.35
CA VAL A 66 4.82 1.03 15.30
C VAL A 66 5.45 0.41 14.07
N ASP A 67 5.86 -0.86 14.20
CA ASP A 67 6.26 -1.68 13.08
C ASP A 67 5.04 -2.39 12.54
N ILE A 68 4.78 -2.27 11.25
CA ILE A 68 3.64 -2.93 10.63
C ILE A 68 3.96 -4.38 10.33
N LYS A 69 2.94 -5.21 10.33
CA LYS A 69 3.01 -6.62 9.95
C LYS A 69 2.17 -6.85 8.71
N PHE A 70 2.52 -7.87 7.95
CA PHE A 70 1.85 -8.17 6.69
C PHE A 70 1.05 -9.45 6.80
N ARG A 71 -0.14 -9.44 6.23
CA ARG A 71 -0.93 -10.64 5.99
C ARG A 71 -0.93 -10.87 4.50
N THR A 72 -0.11 -11.81 4.04
CA THR A 72 0.15 -12.01 2.63
C THR A 72 -0.84 -12.98 1.98
N HIS A 73 -1.34 -12.60 0.81
CA HIS A 73 -2.24 -13.40 -0.01
C HIS A 73 -1.57 -13.64 -1.36
N TYR A 74 -1.43 -14.90 -1.75
CA TYR A 74 -0.79 -15.24 -3.01
C TYR A 74 -1.80 -15.66 -4.08
N SER A 75 -1.54 -15.26 -5.32
CA SER A 75 -2.30 -15.69 -6.50
C SER A 75 -1.32 -15.79 -7.68
N ASP A 76 -1.51 -16.76 -8.56
CA ASP A 76 -0.63 -16.91 -9.72
C ASP A 76 -0.62 -15.67 -10.61
N THR A 77 -1.78 -15.03 -10.76
CA THR A 77 -1.92 -13.78 -11.48
C THR A 77 -2.83 -12.86 -10.67
N SER A 78 -2.28 -11.75 -10.18
CA SER A 78 -3.06 -10.83 -9.37
C SER A 78 -3.97 -9.97 -10.23
N LYS A 79 -5.24 -9.85 -9.81
CA LYS A 79 -6.19 -8.95 -10.46
C LYS A 79 -5.82 -7.47 -10.28
N ILE A 80 -4.95 -7.16 -9.34
CA ILE A 80 -4.47 -5.80 -9.12
C ILE A 80 -3.80 -5.23 -10.36
N ARG A 81 -3.19 -6.08 -11.17
CA ARG A 81 -2.56 -5.67 -12.44
C ARG A 81 -3.55 -5.06 -13.44
N SER A 82 -4.86 -5.30 -13.26
CA SER A 82 -5.90 -4.73 -14.11
C SER A 82 -6.55 -3.48 -13.51
N TYR A 83 -6.14 -3.08 -12.32
CA TYR A 83 -6.65 -1.86 -11.69
C TYR A 83 -6.02 -0.63 -12.36
N GLU A 84 -6.61 0.53 -12.13
CA GLU A 84 -6.05 1.75 -12.72
C GLU A 84 -4.77 2.18 -11.97
N ASP A 85 -3.91 2.89 -12.68
CA ASP A 85 -2.70 3.42 -12.10
C ASP A 85 -3.04 4.41 -10.99
N TYR A 86 -2.21 4.41 -9.94
CA TYR A 86 -2.43 5.32 -8.83
C TYR A 86 -2.32 6.79 -9.28
N THR A 87 -3.27 7.59 -8.83
CA THR A 87 -3.22 9.04 -8.93
C THR A 87 -3.62 9.64 -7.59
N VAL A 88 -3.17 10.84 -7.34
CA VAL A 88 -3.49 11.55 -6.10
C VAL A 88 -5.00 11.78 -5.95
#